data_f8a085418e1afd4d4ccd3b22853c482b
#
_entry.id   f8a085418e1afd4d4ccd3b22853c482b
#
_cell.length_a   1.000
_cell.length_b   1.000
_cell.length_c   1.000
_cell.angle_alpha   90.00
_cell.angle_beta   90.00
_cell.angle_gamma   90.00
#
_symmetry.space_group_name_H-M   'P 1'
#
loop_
_entity.id
_entity.type
_entity.pdbx_description
1 polymer ?
#
loop_
_entity_poly.entity_id
_entity_poly.type
_entity_poly.pdbx_seq_one_letter_code
_entity_poly.pdbx_strand_id
1 'polypeptide(L)'
;MATIHVGSVLLNAYIGQSFDIRWRVWLNQRLTQDWLDGEAYYREQFLGEPIDNPDQRIERDIAAYVTASRALSIGAVSAVVSLVAFTGILWALSGPMTVAGVEVPRAMVFLVYVYVIVATFFAFRIGRPLIRLNFLAEKLSANFRYALVRLREYAENIAFYRGGTVERQALSGRFGAVISNAWALLFRGLKFDGYNLGVSQVAVVFPFILQAPRFFSGAIKLGDVMQTSQAFGQVQDALSFFRTSYDAFAQYRAVLDRLTGFMEANRDARALPAIEAAPADSGLHIRALDARKPDGQPLVSGLALDVEPGQALLIKGPSGSGKTTLLRALAGLWPVSYTH
;
A
#
# COMPACT_ATOMS: atom_id res chain seq x y z
N MET A 1 39.48 -3.84 -8.75
CA MET A 1 38.45 -2.96 -8.13
C MET A 1 37.10 -3.09 -8.84
N ALA A 2 36.99 -2.93 -10.18
CA ALA A 2 35.70 -3.04 -10.90
C ALA A 2 35.00 -4.39 -10.71
N THR A 3 35.71 -5.51 -10.80
CA THR A 3 35.15 -6.85 -10.61
C THR A 3 34.61 -7.10 -9.21
N ILE A 4 35.28 -6.58 -8.18
CA ILE A 4 34.81 -6.66 -6.77
C ILE A 4 33.52 -5.86 -6.61
N HIS A 5 33.45 -4.68 -7.21
CA HIS A 5 32.26 -3.85 -7.19
C HIS A 5 31.07 -4.55 -7.89
N VAL A 6 31.27 -5.09 -9.08
CA VAL A 6 30.24 -5.86 -9.80
C VAL A 6 29.77 -7.06 -8.96
N GLY A 7 30.71 -7.82 -8.39
CA GLY A 7 30.40 -8.95 -7.50
C GLY A 7 29.57 -8.53 -6.29
N SER A 8 29.92 -7.41 -5.64
CA SER A 8 29.16 -6.90 -4.49
C SER A 8 27.76 -6.43 -4.85
N VAL A 9 27.57 -5.80 -6.01
CA VAL A 9 26.24 -5.36 -6.52
C VAL A 9 25.36 -6.58 -6.80
N LEU A 10 25.90 -7.59 -7.50
CA LEU A 10 25.15 -8.81 -7.79
C LEU A 10 24.81 -9.59 -6.51
N LEU A 11 25.74 -9.69 -5.57
CA LEU A 11 25.50 -10.34 -4.29
C LEU A 11 24.41 -9.61 -3.49
N ASN A 12 24.45 -8.29 -3.44
CA ASN A 12 23.42 -7.48 -2.76
C ASN A 12 22.05 -7.66 -3.41
N ALA A 13 21.98 -7.67 -4.75
CA ALA A 13 20.75 -7.92 -5.49
C ALA A 13 20.20 -9.33 -5.19
N TYR A 14 21.06 -10.35 -5.19
CA TYR A 14 20.69 -11.73 -4.87
C TYR A 14 20.16 -11.86 -3.44
N ILE A 15 20.89 -11.31 -2.46
CA ILE A 15 20.47 -11.37 -1.06
C ILE A 15 19.12 -10.66 -0.87
N GLY A 16 18.96 -9.46 -1.45
CA GLY A 16 17.72 -8.70 -1.35
C GLY A 16 16.52 -9.43 -1.96
N GLN A 17 16.67 -9.97 -3.17
CA GLN A 17 15.59 -10.72 -3.83
C GLN A 17 15.30 -12.04 -3.11
N SER A 18 16.33 -12.76 -2.65
CA SER A 18 16.14 -13.99 -1.87
C SER A 18 15.41 -13.74 -0.56
N PHE A 19 15.70 -12.62 0.10
CA PHE A 19 14.99 -12.19 1.30
C PHE A 19 13.50 -11.91 1.00
N ASP A 20 13.22 -11.16 -0.07
CA ASP A 20 11.84 -10.85 -0.49
C ASP A 20 11.04 -12.15 -0.76
N ILE A 21 11.64 -13.11 -1.48
CA ILE A 21 10.99 -14.39 -1.80
C ILE A 21 10.69 -15.18 -0.52
N ARG A 22 11.67 -15.33 0.39
CA ARG A 22 11.49 -16.10 1.62
C ARG A 22 10.48 -15.44 2.55
N TRP A 23 10.52 -14.13 2.68
CA TRP A 23 9.58 -13.39 3.51
C TRP A 23 8.16 -13.46 2.95
N ARG A 24 8.01 -13.35 1.62
CA ARG A 24 6.73 -13.54 0.94
C ARG A 24 6.16 -14.95 1.17
N VAL A 25 6.97 -15.99 1.08
CA VAL A 25 6.54 -17.38 1.35
C VAL A 25 6.02 -17.50 2.78
N TRP A 26 6.79 -17.01 3.76
CA TRP A 26 6.39 -17.07 5.17
C TRP A 26 5.10 -16.29 5.45
N LEU A 27 4.96 -15.06 4.95
CA LEU A 27 3.74 -14.27 5.13
C LEU A 27 2.54 -14.91 4.44
N ASN A 28 2.72 -15.43 3.24
CA ASN A 28 1.64 -16.10 2.52
C ASN A 28 1.13 -17.31 3.31
N GLN A 29 2.03 -18.18 3.77
CA GLN A 29 1.65 -19.34 4.58
C GLN A 29 0.90 -18.91 5.86
N ARG A 30 1.42 -17.91 6.56
CA ARG A 30 0.83 -17.42 7.81
C ARG A 30 -0.56 -16.81 7.59
N LEU A 31 -0.70 -15.92 6.60
CA LEU A 31 -1.98 -15.25 6.34
C LEU A 31 -3.02 -16.19 5.72
N THR A 32 -2.60 -17.11 4.86
CA THR A 32 -3.49 -18.16 4.34
C THR A 32 -3.99 -19.07 5.45
N GLN A 33 -3.09 -19.47 6.36
CA GLN A 33 -3.48 -20.26 7.52
C GLN A 33 -4.43 -19.49 8.42
N ASP A 34 -4.14 -18.22 8.74
CA ASP A 34 -5.00 -17.35 9.55
C ASP A 34 -6.40 -17.19 8.95
N TRP A 35 -6.50 -17.13 7.62
CA TRP A 35 -7.76 -17.02 6.90
C TRP A 35 -8.57 -18.34 6.89
N LEU A 36 -7.86 -19.49 6.85
CA LEU A 36 -8.50 -20.82 6.87
C LEU A 36 -8.87 -21.27 8.28
N ASP A 37 -8.13 -20.82 9.30
CA ASP A 37 -8.36 -21.21 10.69
C ASP A 37 -9.74 -20.79 11.19
N GLY A 38 -10.47 -21.74 11.75
CA GLY A 38 -11.82 -21.53 12.31
C GLY A 38 -12.84 -21.03 11.28
N GLU A 39 -12.67 -21.46 10.02
CA GLU A 39 -13.52 -21.11 8.88
C GLU A 39 -13.72 -19.59 8.71
N ALA A 40 -12.70 -18.78 9.05
CA ALA A 40 -12.79 -17.32 8.99
C ALA A 40 -13.22 -16.85 7.59
N TYR A 41 -12.67 -17.47 6.51
CA TYR A 41 -13.01 -17.21 5.11
C TYR A 41 -14.51 -17.31 4.79
N TYR A 42 -15.25 -18.11 5.54
CA TYR A 42 -16.69 -18.28 5.37
C TYR A 42 -17.46 -17.37 6.34
N ARG A 43 -16.98 -17.26 7.57
CA ARG A 43 -17.68 -16.55 8.66
C ARG A 43 -17.61 -15.03 8.51
N GLU A 44 -16.62 -14.50 7.78
CA GLU A 44 -16.48 -13.06 7.52
C GLU A 44 -17.71 -12.43 6.84
N GLN A 45 -18.49 -13.21 6.06
CA GLN A 45 -19.71 -12.73 5.41
C GLN A 45 -20.80 -12.30 6.41
N PHE A 46 -20.67 -12.67 7.67
CA PHE A 46 -21.60 -12.30 8.74
C PHE A 46 -21.13 -11.08 9.55
N LEU A 47 -19.97 -10.53 9.25
CA LEU A 47 -19.51 -9.27 9.81
C LEU A 47 -20.27 -8.10 9.18
N GLY A 48 -20.40 -6.99 9.91
CA GLY A 48 -21.07 -5.79 9.40
C GLY A 48 -20.38 -5.16 8.20
N GLU A 49 -19.06 -5.29 8.11
CA GLU A 49 -18.23 -4.86 7.00
C GLU A 49 -17.39 -6.06 6.52
N PRO A 50 -17.83 -6.79 5.47
CA PRO A 50 -17.06 -7.90 4.94
C PRO A 50 -15.79 -7.41 4.24
N ILE A 51 -14.77 -8.24 4.25
CA ILE A 51 -13.48 -7.93 3.60
C ILE A 51 -13.68 -7.83 2.09
N ASP A 52 -13.21 -6.75 1.50
CA ASP A 52 -13.16 -6.60 0.05
C ASP A 52 -11.94 -7.33 -0.53
N ASN A 53 -12.19 -8.27 -1.43
CA ASN A 53 -11.20 -9.02 -2.22
C ASN A 53 -10.06 -9.67 -1.37
N PRO A 54 -10.34 -10.65 -0.52
CA PRO A 54 -9.34 -11.32 0.32
C PRO A 54 -8.22 -12.01 -0.52
N ASP A 55 -8.54 -12.47 -1.73
CA ASP A 55 -7.60 -13.00 -2.71
C ASP A 55 -6.50 -11.99 -3.09
N GLN A 56 -6.85 -10.73 -3.29
CA GLN A 56 -5.89 -9.67 -3.57
C GLN A 56 -5.00 -9.35 -2.37
N ARG A 57 -5.50 -9.52 -1.13
CA ARG A 57 -4.69 -9.34 0.08
C ARG A 57 -3.56 -10.36 0.13
N ILE A 58 -3.87 -11.62 -0.18
CA ILE A 58 -2.90 -12.72 -0.14
C ILE A 58 -1.94 -12.65 -1.36
N GLU A 59 -2.44 -12.38 -2.55
CA GLU A 59 -1.60 -12.42 -3.77
C GLU A 59 -0.77 -11.15 -3.97
N ARG A 60 -1.39 -9.96 -3.88
CA ARG A 60 -0.77 -8.69 -4.27
C ARG A 60 -0.25 -7.89 -3.11
N ASP A 61 -1.06 -7.75 -2.04
CA ASP A 61 -0.70 -6.88 -0.93
C ASP A 61 0.48 -7.44 -0.14
N ILE A 62 0.60 -8.76 0.03
CA ILE A 62 1.79 -9.38 0.64
C ILE A 62 3.05 -9.06 -0.18
N ALA A 63 2.99 -9.20 -1.51
CA ALA A 63 4.13 -8.91 -2.37
C ALA A 63 4.54 -7.43 -2.31
N ALA A 64 3.55 -6.53 -2.38
CA ALA A 64 3.77 -5.10 -2.27
C ALA A 64 4.33 -4.70 -0.90
N TYR A 65 3.80 -5.27 0.18
CA TYR A 65 4.28 -5.05 1.55
C TYR A 65 5.74 -5.43 1.72
N VAL A 66 6.13 -6.64 1.32
CA VAL A 66 7.50 -7.15 1.45
C VAL A 66 8.49 -6.26 0.69
N THR A 67 8.19 -5.97 -0.58
CA THR A 67 9.07 -5.17 -1.42
C THR A 67 9.20 -3.73 -0.90
N ALA A 68 8.10 -3.11 -0.53
CA ALA A 68 8.10 -1.74 -0.02
C ALA A 68 8.77 -1.64 1.36
N SER A 69 8.52 -2.59 2.27
CA SER A 69 9.17 -2.64 3.59
C SER A 69 10.68 -2.68 3.47
N ARG A 70 11.21 -3.57 2.63
CA ARG A 70 12.66 -3.66 2.39
C ARG A 70 13.22 -2.39 1.76
N ALA A 71 12.58 -1.92 0.68
CA ALA A 71 13.06 -0.75 -0.04
C ALA A 71 13.09 0.51 0.85
N LEU A 72 12.01 0.76 1.59
CA LEU A 72 11.91 1.92 2.48
C LEU A 72 12.85 1.81 3.69
N SER A 73 12.98 0.62 4.29
CA SER A 73 13.87 0.42 5.43
C SER A 73 15.35 0.57 5.03
N ILE A 74 15.78 -0.08 3.96
CA ILE A 74 17.16 0.03 3.47
C ILE A 74 17.43 1.46 2.99
N GLY A 75 16.49 2.07 2.28
CA GLY A 75 16.60 3.45 1.83
C GLY A 75 16.75 4.44 2.97
N ALA A 76 15.95 4.30 4.03
CA ALA A 76 16.04 5.16 5.21
C ALA A 76 17.37 5.00 5.95
N VAL A 77 17.81 3.75 6.18
CA VAL A 77 19.11 3.49 6.81
C VAL A 77 20.25 4.04 5.96
N SER A 78 20.23 3.81 4.66
CA SER A 78 21.23 4.34 3.73
C SER A 78 21.24 5.88 3.73
N ALA A 79 20.08 6.52 3.74
CA ALA A 79 19.98 7.98 3.82
C ALA A 79 20.59 8.53 5.12
N VAL A 80 20.31 7.90 6.26
CA VAL A 80 20.89 8.31 7.55
C VAL A 80 22.40 8.12 7.58
N VAL A 81 22.91 6.97 7.15
CA VAL A 81 24.35 6.69 7.08
C VAL A 81 25.06 7.67 6.15
N SER A 82 24.52 7.88 4.96
CA SER A 82 25.06 8.85 3.99
C SER A 82 25.03 10.27 4.55
N LEU A 83 23.94 10.66 5.19
CA LEU A 83 23.82 11.99 5.80
C LEU A 83 24.92 12.24 6.85
N VAL A 84 25.13 11.30 7.76
CA VAL A 84 26.15 11.43 8.80
C VAL A 84 27.56 11.45 8.20
N ALA A 85 27.86 10.47 7.33
CA ALA A 85 29.19 10.34 6.73
C ALA A 85 29.55 11.55 5.87
N PHE A 86 28.68 11.95 4.94
CA PHE A 86 28.99 13.04 4.01
C PHE A 86 28.84 14.42 4.65
N THR A 87 28.03 14.60 5.68
CA THR A 87 28.07 15.83 6.51
C THR A 87 29.41 15.93 7.22
N GLY A 88 29.96 14.84 7.74
CA GLY A 88 31.30 14.83 8.36
C GLY A 88 32.41 15.20 7.35
N ILE A 89 32.36 14.62 6.14
CA ILE A 89 33.29 14.97 5.06
C ILE A 89 33.16 16.45 4.66
N LEU A 90 31.92 16.91 4.47
CA LEU A 90 31.65 18.29 4.09
C LEU A 90 32.09 19.27 5.18
N TRP A 91 31.96 18.89 6.45
CA TRP A 91 32.43 19.66 7.60
C TRP A 91 33.95 19.78 7.64
N ALA A 92 34.68 18.73 7.29
CA ALA A 92 36.15 18.74 7.24
C ALA A 92 36.68 19.56 6.06
N LEU A 93 36.03 19.49 4.89
CA LEU A 93 36.45 20.18 3.67
C LEU A 93 35.95 21.64 3.60
N SER A 94 34.89 21.97 4.33
CA SER A 94 34.31 23.31 4.36
C SER A 94 35.19 24.27 5.17
N GLY A 95 35.87 25.18 4.51
CA GLY A 95 36.59 26.26 5.15
C GLY A 95 35.72 27.51 5.37
N PRO A 96 36.27 28.54 5.98
CA PRO A 96 35.58 29.84 6.12
C PRO A 96 35.30 30.45 4.73
N MET A 97 34.11 30.95 4.55
CA MET A 97 33.66 31.62 3.32
C MET A 97 32.93 32.91 3.68
N THR A 98 33.15 33.96 2.90
CA THR A 98 32.39 35.21 3.01
C THR A 98 31.10 35.08 2.22
N VAL A 99 29.97 34.98 2.91
CA VAL A 99 28.63 34.93 2.29
C VAL A 99 27.93 36.25 2.65
N ALA A 100 27.59 37.05 1.63
CA ALA A 100 26.93 38.34 1.78
C ALA A 100 27.68 39.32 2.75
N GLY A 101 29.03 39.29 2.74
CA GLY A 101 29.85 40.17 3.58
C GLY A 101 30.09 39.66 5.02
N VAL A 102 29.56 38.49 5.39
CA VAL A 102 29.77 37.86 6.70
C VAL A 102 30.65 36.61 6.51
N GLU A 103 31.71 36.50 7.30
CA GLU A 103 32.52 35.27 7.35
C GLU A 103 31.77 34.19 8.11
N VAL A 104 31.38 33.15 7.39
CA VAL A 104 30.70 32.00 7.96
C VAL A 104 31.68 30.81 7.99
N PRO A 105 32.08 30.35 9.18
CA PRO A 105 32.90 29.15 9.27
C PRO A 105 32.08 27.96 8.79
N ARG A 106 32.67 27.12 7.92
CA ARG A 106 32.02 25.88 7.38
C ARG A 106 30.71 26.14 6.64
N ALA A 107 30.65 27.23 5.87
CA ALA A 107 29.48 27.72 5.17
C ALA A 107 28.79 26.64 4.28
N MET A 108 29.55 25.76 3.65
CA MET A 108 29.01 24.73 2.76
C MET A 108 28.03 23.77 3.46
N VAL A 109 28.29 23.43 4.71
CA VAL A 109 27.38 22.56 5.49
C VAL A 109 26.04 23.25 5.72
N PHE A 110 26.06 24.50 6.17
CA PHE A 110 24.82 25.25 6.41
C PHE A 110 24.06 25.52 5.11
N LEU A 111 24.79 25.80 4.03
CA LEU A 111 24.19 26.09 2.73
C LEU A 111 23.49 24.87 2.12
N VAL A 112 24.01 23.63 2.26
CA VAL A 112 23.31 22.44 1.77
C VAL A 112 22.01 22.21 2.53
N TYR A 113 22.01 22.37 3.86
CA TYR A 113 20.78 22.20 4.64
C TYR A 113 19.73 23.27 4.29
N VAL A 114 20.11 24.55 4.23
CA VAL A 114 19.21 25.62 3.83
C VAL A 114 18.69 25.37 2.40
N TYR A 115 19.58 25.02 1.48
CA TYR A 115 19.22 24.70 0.10
C TYR A 115 18.15 23.60 0.04
N VAL A 116 18.36 22.47 0.73
CA VAL A 116 17.40 21.36 0.71
C VAL A 116 16.08 21.73 1.37
N ILE A 117 16.09 22.47 2.47
CA ILE A 117 14.86 22.93 3.13
C ILE A 117 14.05 23.80 2.19
N VAL A 118 14.69 24.79 1.55
CA VAL A 118 14.03 25.68 0.59
C VAL A 118 13.52 24.91 -0.62
N ALA A 119 14.35 24.03 -1.19
CA ALA A 119 13.97 23.19 -2.32
C ALA A 119 12.78 22.28 -1.97
N THR A 120 12.79 21.69 -0.79
CA THR A 120 11.70 20.82 -0.31
C THR A 120 10.40 21.60 -0.12
N PHE A 121 10.46 22.79 0.47
CA PHE A 121 9.28 23.65 0.62
C PHE A 121 8.61 23.96 -0.71
N PHE A 122 9.39 24.37 -1.72
CA PHE A 122 8.84 24.66 -3.05
C PHE A 122 8.38 23.38 -3.78
N ALA A 123 9.06 22.25 -3.59
CA ALA A 123 8.62 20.97 -4.14
C ALA A 123 7.22 20.58 -3.64
N PHE A 124 6.96 20.69 -2.33
CA PHE A 124 5.63 20.45 -1.78
C PHE A 124 4.59 21.45 -2.31
N ARG A 125 4.94 22.71 -2.42
CA ARG A 125 4.03 23.76 -2.94
C ARG A 125 3.61 23.49 -4.40
N ILE A 126 4.55 23.01 -5.23
CA ILE A 126 4.32 22.68 -6.64
C ILE A 126 3.63 21.32 -6.79
N GLY A 127 4.02 20.32 -5.98
CA GLY A 127 3.56 18.94 -6.07
C GLY A 127 2.15 18.71 -5.49
N ARG A 128 1.73 19.51 -4.50
CA ARG A 128 0.44 19.32 -3.81
C ARG A 128 -0.78 19.12 -4.73
N PRO A 129 -0.96 19.85 -5.85
CA PRO A 129 -2.08 19.62 -6.74
C PRO A 129 -2.06 18.27 -7.46
N LEU A 130 -0.88 17.60 -7.60
CA LEU A 130 -0.79 16.28 -8.22
C LEU A 130 -1.56 15.23 -7.43
N ILE A 131 -1.59 15.32 -6.10
CA ILE A 131 -2.35 14.42 -5.22
C ILE A 131 -3.82 14.40 -5.61
N ARG A 132 -4.41 15.60 -5.78
CA ARG A 132 -5.82 15.72 -6.19
C ARG A 132 -6.06 15.20 -7.61
N LEU A 133 -5.15 15.49 -8.54
CA LEU A 133 -5.27 15.04 -9.93
C LEU A 133 -5.15 13.52 -10.06
N ASN A 134 -4.26 12.88 -9.28
CA ASN A 134 -4.14 11.44 -9.20
C ASN A 134 -5.41 10.80 -8.61
N PHE A 135 -5.97 11.36 -7.54
CA PHE A 135 -7.25 10.90 -7.01
C PHE A 135 -8.39 11.00 -8.05
N LEU A 136 -8.44 12.12 -8.81
CA LEU A 136 -9.40 12.29 -9.88
C LEU A 136 -9.19 11.28 -11.03
N ALA A 137 -7.94 10.93 -11.36
CA ALA A 137 -7.64 9.94 -12.39
C ALA A 137 -8.22 8.57 -12.02
N GLU A 138 -8.03 8.12 -10.78
CA GLU A 138 -8.60 6.86 -10.29
C GLU A 138 -10.14 6.90 -10.30
N LYS A 139 -10.74 7.98 -9.80
CA LYS A 139 -12.19 8.15 -9.77
C LYS A 139 -12.80 8.15 -11.18
N LEU A 140 -12.21 8.89 -12.12
CA LEU A 140 -12.72 8.98 -13.49
C LEU A 140 -12.53 7.66 -14.24
N SER A 141 -11.41 6.96 -14.04
CA SER A 141 -11.17 5.63 -14.61
C SER A 141 -12.16 4.60 -14.07
N ALA A 142 -12.44 4.62 -12.76
CA ALA A 142 -13.45 3.75 -12.15
C ALA A 142 -14.84 4.00 -12.72
N ASN A 143 -15.25 5.28 -12.87
CA ASN A 143 -16.53 5.65 -13.47
C ASN A 143 -16.66 5.22 -14.93
N PHE A 144 -15.58 5.32 -15.70
CA PHE A 144 -15.56 4.86 -17.08
C PHE A 144 -15.64 3.33 -17.16
N ARG A 145 -14.88 2.61 -16.34
CA ARG A 145 -14.94 1.14 -16.23
C ARG A 145 -16.33 0.66 -15.86
N TYR A 146 -16.96 1.29 -14.86
CA TYR A 146 -18.33 0.97 -14.47
C TYR A 146 -19.31 1.11 -15.62
N ALA A 147 -19.18 2.18 -16.42
CA ALA A 147 -20.02 2.36 -17.61
C ALA A 147 -19.83 1.28 -18.67
N LEU A 148 -18.59 0.81 -18.87
CA LEU A 148 -18.30 -0.31 -19.78
C LEU A 148 -18.87 -1.64 -19.27
N VAL A 149 -18.75 -1.92 -17.96
CA VAL A 149 -19.34 -3.11 -17.33
C VAL A 149 -20.87 -3.08 -17.50
N ARG A 150 -21.49 -1.96 -17.18
CA ARG A 150 -22.94 -1.78 -17.36
C ARG A 150 -23.39 -1.99 -18.80
N LEU A 151 -22.65 -1.45 -19.77
CA LEU A 151 -22.96 -1.68 -21.19
C LEU A 151 -22.92 -3.17 -21.53
N ARG A 152 -21.94 -3.92 -21.00
CA ARG A 152 -21.84 -5.38 -21.19
C ARG A 152 -22.98 -6.12 -20.53
N GLU A 153 -23.40 -5.75 -19.33
CA GLU A 153 -24.49 -6.37 -18.59
C GLU A 153 -25.85 -6.19 -19.30
N TYR A 154 -26.07 -5.00 -19.89
CA TYR A 154 -27.30 -4.67 -20.59
C TYR A 154 -27.17 -4.73 -22.12
N ALA A 155 -26.17 -5.45 -22.63
CA ALA A 155 -25.84 -5.48 -24.06
C ALA A 155 -27.02 -5.90 -24.94
N GLU A 156 -27.79 -6.91 -24.52
CA GLU A 156 -29.00 -7.38 -25.24
C GLU A 156 -30.07 -6.28 -25.34
N ASN A 157 -30.37 -5.63 -24.22
CA ASN A 157 -31.35 -4.56 -24.18
C ASN A 157 -30.92 -3.37 -25.06
N ILE A 158 -29.66 -2.98 -24.99
CA ILE A 158 -29.10 -1.90 -25.79
C ILE A 158 -29.16 -2.25 -27.29
N ALA A 159 -28.84 -3.48 -27.65
CA ALA A 159 -28.93 -3.97 -29.04
C ALA A 159 -30.39 -3.99 -29.53
N PHE A 160 -31.31 -4.48 -28.70
CA PHE A 160 -32.75 -4.55 -29.04
C PHE A 160 -33.33 -3.18 -29.34
N TYR A 161 -33.00 -2.18 -28.52
CA TYR A 161 -33.45 -0.80 -28.71
C TYR A 161 -32.58 0.03 -29.67
N ARG A 162 -31.55 -0.57 -30.30
CA ARG A 162 -30.56 0.10 -31.16
C ARG A 162 -29.90 1.32 -30.48
N GLY A 163 -29.72 1.25 -29.16
CA GLY A 163 -29.19 2.32 -28.32
C GLY A 163 -27.70 2.60 -28.45
N GLY A 164 -26.96 1.94 -29.34
CA GLY A 164 -25.50 2.02 -29.46
C GLY A 164 -24.94 3.43 -29.71
N THR A 165 -25.70 4.30 -30.38
CA THR A 165 -25.31 5.72 -30.61
C THR A 165 -25.34 6.54 -29.31
N VAL A 166 -26.37 6.33 -28.49
CA VAL A 166 -26.53 7.00 -27.19
C VAL A 166 -25.43 6.54 -26.22
N GLU A 167 -25.21 5.25 -26.13
CA GLU A 167 -24.15 4.69 -25.28
C GLU A 167 -22.75 5.14 -25.71
N ARG A 168 -22.50 5.22 -27.03
CA ARG A 168 -21.23 5.77 -27.54
C ARG A 168 -21.02 7.22 -27.08
N GLN A 169 -22.07 8.07 -27.16
CA GLN A 169 -21.93 9.45 -26.71
C GLN A 169 -21.71 9.56 -25.21
N ALA A 170 -22.39 8.75 -24.40
CA ALA A 170 -22.21 8.69 -22.97
C ALA A 170 -20.79 8.21 -22.58
N LEU A 171 -20.29 7.16 -23.23
CA LEU A 171 -18.93 6.66 -23.02
C LEU A 171 -17.88 7.67 -23.48
N SER A 172 -18.08 8.32 -24.64
CA SER A 172 -17.16 9.34 -25.15
C SER A 172 -17.05 10.53 -24.20
N GLY A 173 -18.15 10.98 -23.61
CA GLY A 173 -18.14 12.05 -22.61
C GLY A 173 -17.36 11.66 -21.33
N ARG A 174 -17.56 10.43 -20.82
CA ARG A 174 -16.83 9.92 -19.66
C ARG A 174 -15.33 9.73 -19.95
N PHE A 175 -15.01 9.19 -21.12
CA PHE A 175 -13.63 9.05 -21.56
C PHE A 175 -12.95 10.40 -21.79
N GLY A 176 -13.69 11.39 -22.35
CA GLY A 176 -13.21 12.76 -22.48
C GLY A 176 -12.77 13.37 -21.14
N ALA A 177 -13.51 13.09 -20.06
CA ALA A 177 -13.12 13.53 -18.71
C ALA A 177 -11.81 12.86 -18.23
N VAL A 178 -11.62 11.56 -18.51
CA VAL A 178 -10.36 10.84 -18.21
C VAL A 178 -9.19 11.51 -18.94
N ILE A 179 -9.35 11.77 -20.25
CA ILE A 179 -8.30 12.38 -21.08
C ILE A 179 -7.99 13.82 -20.64
N SER A 180 -9.03 14.61 -20.32
CA SER A 180 -8.84 15.98 -19.81
C SER A 180 -8.02 16.00 -18.52
N ASN A 181 -8.31 15.09 -17.59
CA ASN A 181 -7.54 14.96 -16.37
C ASN A 181 -6.12 14.44 -16.63
N ALA A 182 -5.92 13.53 -17.60
CA ALA A 182 -4.60 13.05 -17.99
C ALA A 182 -3.72 14.19 -18.52
N TRP A 183 -4.26 15.09 -19.32
CA TRP A 183 -3.54 16.30 -19.76
C TRP A 183 -3.21 17.23 -18.59
N ALA A 184 -4.14 17.42 -17.66
CA ALA A 184 -3.87 18.23 -16.46
C ALA A 184 -2.75 17.62 -15.61
N LEU A 185 -2.72 16.29 -15.46
CA LEU A 185 -1.64 15.55 -14.79
C LEU A 185 -0.31 15.72 -15.52
N LEU A 186 -0.30 15.56 -16.84
CA LEU A 186 0.92 15.73 -17.66
C LEU A 186 1.53 17.12 -17.46
N PHE A 187 0.74 18.18 -17.65
CA PHE A 187 1.25 19.55 -17.52
C PHE A 187 1.70 19.87 -16.08
N ARG A 188 1.00 19.34 -15.10
CA ARG A 188 1.41 19.54 -13.70
C ARG A 188 2.65 18.73 -13.33
N GLY A 189 2.74 17.49 -13.85
CA GLY A 189 3.92 16.63 -13.72
C GLY A 189 5.15 17.29 -14.33
N LEU A 190 5.05 17.78 -15.57
CA LEU A 190 6.17 18.49 -16.22
C LEU A 190 6.67 19.70 -15.42
N LYS A 191 5.78 20.45 -14.78
CA LYS A 191 6.19 21.57 -13.90
C LYS A 191 6.92 21.08 -12.65
N PHE A 192 6.45 19.98 -12.05
CA PHE A 192 7.08 19.38 -10.88
C PHE A 192 8.43 18.74 -11.20
N ASP A 193 8.49 17.98 -12.28
CA ASP A 193 9.72 17.31 -12.74
C ASP A 193 10.75 18.33 -13.22
N GLY A 194 10.32 19.35 -13.95
CA GLY A 194 11.18 20.45 -14.38
C GLY A 194 11.77 21.22 -13.19
N TYR A 195 10.96 21.47 -12.16
CA TYR A 195 11.47 22.04 -10.91
C TYR A 195 12.50 21.13 -10.22
N ASN A 196 12.20 19.84 -10.07
CA ASN A 196 13.12 18.88 -9.44
C ASN A 196 14.43 18.75 -10.23
N LEU A 197 14.34 18.70 -11.56
CA LEU A 197 15.52 18.66 -12.43
C LEU A 197 16.34 19.95 -12.28
N GLY A 198 15.69 21.10 -12.26
CA GLY A 198 16.36 22.40 -12.02
C GLY A 198 17.09 22.44 -10.68
N VAL A 199 16.41 22.00 -9.61
CA VAL A 199 17.02 21.88 -8.28
C VAL A 199 18.23 20.93 -8.33
N SER A 200 18.14 19.78 -8.94
CA SER A 200 19.27 18.84 -9.05
C SER A 200 20.43 19.42 -9.81
N GLN A 201 20.19 20.13 -10.92
CA GLN A 201 21.27 20.77 -11.70
C GLN A 201 21.93 21.92 -10.92
N VAL A 202 21.16 22.72 -10.21
CA VAL A 202 21.73 23.77 -9.35
C VAL A 202 22.60 23.15 -8.26
N ALA A 203 22.19 22.04 -7.65
CA ALA A 203 22.98 21.35 -6.62
C ALA A 203 24.35 20.84 -7.15
N VAL A 204 24.44 20.48 -8.42
CA VAL A 204 25.70 20.09 -9.05
C VAL A 204 26.63 21.29 -9.24
N VAL A 205 26.09 22.40 -9.73
CA VAL A 205 26.91 23.60 -10.11
C VAL A 205 27.21 24.48 -8.89
N PHE A 206 26.32 24.59 -7.95
CA PHE A 206 26.38 25.49 -6.80
C PHE A 206 27.68 25.37 -5.96
N PRO A 207 28.15 24.16 -5.59
CA PRO A 207 29.41 24.00 -4.86
C PRO A 207 30.63 24.51 -5.62
N PHE A 208 30.65 24.38 -6.96
CA PHE A 208 31.74 24.88 -7.79
C PHE A 208 31.80 26.40 -7.79
N ILE A 209 30.66 27.07 -7.96
CA ILE A 209 30.58 28.53 -7.92
C ILE A 209 31.06 29.06 -6.57
N LEU A 210 30.60 28.47 -5.47
CA LEU A 210 30.97 28.90 -4.13
C LEU A 210 32.45 28.67 -3.80
N GLN A 211 33.07 27.64 -4.32
CA GLN A 211 34.49 27.34 -4.08
C GLN A 211 35.44 27.99 -5.07
N ALA A 212 34.95 28.51 -6.17
CA ALA A 212 35.78 29.15 -7.20
C ALA A 212 36.76 30.20 -6.65
N PRO A 213 36.37 31.14 -5.77
CA PRO A 213 37.33 32.12 -5.21
C PRO A 213 38.47 31.45 -4.43
N ARG A 214 38.18 30.39 -3.64
CA ARG A 214 39.20 29.67 -2.88
C ARG A 214 40.11 28.83 -3.75
N PHE A 215 39.56 28.27 -4.83
CA PHE A 215 40.36 27.54 -5.82
C PHE A 215 41.33 28.46 -6.60
N PHE A 216 40.84 29.59 -7.11
CA PHE A 216 41.66 30.53 -7.84
C PHE A 216 42.69 31.28 -6.95
N SER A 217 42.43 31.41 -5.64
CA SER A 217 43.41 31.91 -4.68
C SER A 217 44.48 30.87 -4.28
N GLY A 218 44.38 29.64 -4.75
CA GLY A 218 45.29 28.55 -4.40
C GLY A 218 45.07 27.96 -2.98
N ALA A 219 44.00 28.35 -2.28
CA ALA A 219 43.69 27.88 -0.93
C ALA A 219 43.20 26.42 -0.90
N ILE A 220 42.65 25.90 -2.01
CA ILE A 220 42.19 24.53 -2.19
C ILE A 220 42.60 23.98 -3.54
N LYS A 221 42.77 22.66 -3.64
CA LYS A 221 43.09 21.96 -4.88
C LYS A 221 41.81 21.55 -5.63
N LEU A 222 41.94 21.21 -6.91
CA LEU A 222 40.82 20.72 -7.72
C LEU A 222 40.14 19.47 -7.11
N GLY A 223 40.94 18.57 -6.50
CA GLY A 223 40.43 17.39 -5.80
C GLY A 223 39.49 17.75 -4.64
N ASP A 224 39.82 18.80 -3.87
CA ASP A 224 38.98 19.27 -2.77
C ASP A 224 37.65 19.84 -3.26
N VAL A 225 37.66 20.57 -4.39
CA VAL A 225 36.44 21.08 -5.03
C VAL A 225 35.54 19.94 -5.49
N MET A 226 36.11 18.93 -6.16
CA MET A 226 35.36 17.74 -6.62
C MET A 226 34.79 16.96 -5.43
N GLN A 227 35.58 16.71 -4.41
CA GLN A 227 35.15 15.98 -3.23
C GLN A 227 34.05 16.72 -2.45
N THR A 228 34.15 18.03 -2.34
CA THR A 228 33.11 18.85 -1.69
C THR A 228 31.83 18.85 -2.52
N SER A 229 31.91 18.97 -3.83
CA SER A 229 30.74 18.91 -4.71
C SER A 229 30.04 17.56 -4.61
N GLN A 230 30.81 16.48 -4.58
CA GLN A 230 30.26 15.12 -4.41
C GLN A 230 29.63 14.94 -3.03
N ALA A 231 30.29 15.41 -1.95
CA ALA A 231 29.73 15.34 -0.61
C ALA A 231 28.45 16.16 -0.47
N PHE A 232 28.40 17.35 -1.11
CA PHE A 232 27.20 18.18 -1.15
C PHE A 232 26.03 17.44 -1.82
N GLY A 233 26.27 16.82 -2.98
CA GLY A 233 25.25 16.01 -3.68
C GLY A 233 24.71 14.86 -2.81
N GLN A 234 25.61 14.11 -2.14
CA GLN A 234 25.23 13.01 -1.28
C GLN A 234 24.41 13.44 -0.06
N VAL A 235 24.74 14.59 0.56
CA VAL A 235 23.94 15.17 1.65
C VAL A 235 22.57 15.62 1.13
N GLN A 236 22.54 16.26 -0.03
CA GLN A 236 21.27 16.67 -0.68
C GLN A 236 20.37 15.47 -0.97
N ASP A 237 20.92 14.39 -1.55
CA ASP A 237 20.15 13.18 -1.86
C ASP A 237 19.62 12.50 -0.61
N ALA A 238 20.47 12.37 0.42
CA ALA A 238 20.07 11.82 1.71
C ALA A 238 18.94 12.60 2.38
N LEU A 239 19.03 13.93 2.41
CA LEU A 239 17.97 14.80 2.95
C LEU A 239 16.69 14.78 2.09
N SER A 240 16.83 14.55 0.78
CA SER A 240 15.70 14.49 -0.15
C SER A 240 14.98 13.14 -0.12
N PHE A 241 15.54 12.10 0.53
CA PHE A 241 14.99 10.75 0.55
C PHE A 241 13.51 10.72 0.95
N PHE A 242 13.14 11.37 2.06
CA PHE A 242 11.75 11.37 2.53
C PHE A 242 10.81 12.09 1.57
N ARG A 243 11.28 13.13 0.90
CA ARG A 243 10.52 13.85 -0.12
C ARG A 243 10.28 13.01 -1.37
N THR A 244 11.30 12.32 -1.85
CA THR A 244 11.22 11.49 -3.05
C THR A 244 10.49 10.17 -2.81
N SER A 245 10.53 9.65 -1.59
CA SER A 245 9.88 8.41 -1.18
C SER A 245 8.46 8.59 -0.62
N TYR A 246 7.90 9.81 -0.64
CA TYR A 246 6.60 10.10 -0.03
C TYR A 246 5.48 9.23 -0.59
N ASP A 247 5.39 9.09 -1.92
CA ASP A 247 4.37 8.26 -2.57
C ASP A 247 4.53 6.78 -2.23
N ALA A 248 5.78 6.30 -2.13
CA ALA A 248 6.06 4.93 -1.71
C ALA A 248 5.65 4.69 -0.24
N PHE A 249 5.85 5.68 0.64
CA PHE A 249 5.35 5.63 2.02
C PHE A 249 3.83 5.61 2.10
N ALA A 250 3.16 6.43 1.30
CA ALA A 250 1.69 6.47 1.26
C ALA A 250 1.11 5.13 0.78
N GLN A 251 1.68 4.56 -0.28
CA GLN A 251 1.29 3.25 -0.79
C GLN A 251 1.57 2.12 0.22
N TYR A 252 2.74 2.14 0.85
CA TYR A 252 3.10 1.19 1.89
C TYR A 252 2.11 1.21 3.05
N ARG A 253 1.74 2.41 3.53
CA ARG A 253 0.74 2.56 4.59
C ARG A 253 -0.61 1.99 4.18
N ALA A 254 -1.07 2.29 2.96
CA ALA A 254 -2.35 1.75 2.46
C ALA A 254 -2.34 0.21 2.38
N VAL A 255 -1.22 -0.39 1.96
CA VAL A 255 -1.06 -1.85 1.95
C VAL A 255 -1.06 -2.41 3.38
N LEU A 256 -0.34 -1.76 4.30
CA LEU A 256 -0.29 -2.15 5.71
C LEU A 256 -1.68 -2.11 6.35
N ASP A 257 -2.42 -1.01 6.16
CA ASP A 257 -3.79 -0.84 6.69
C ASP A 257 -4.72 -1.95 6.16
N ARG A 258 -4.61 -2.32 4.88
CA ARG A 258 -5.40 -3.42 4.29
C ARG A 258 -5.04 -4.80 4.86
N LEU A 259 -3.74 -5.11 5.01
CA LEU A 259 -3.32 -6.39 5.60
C LEU A 259 -3.69 -6.48 7.09
N THR A 260 -3.59 -5.38 7.82
CA THR A 260 -4.03 -5.32 9.22
C THR A 260 -5.54 -5.53 9.33
N GLY A 261 -6.34 -4.83 8.51
CA GLY A 261 -7.78 -5.01 8.46
C GLY A 261 -8.19 -6.44 8.09
N PHE A 262 -7.45 -7.10 7.18
CA PHE A 262 -7.65 -8.50 6.85
C PHE A 262 -7.45 -9.42 8.07
N MET A 263 -6.37 -9.24 8.82
CA MET A 263 -6.10 -10.03 10.02
C MET A 263 -7.13 -9.76 11.15
N GLU A 264 -7.54 -8.51 11.31
CA GLU A 264 -8.57 -8.12 12.29
C GLU A 264 -9.91 -8.75 11.95
N ALA A 265 -10.33 -8.70 10.68
CA ALA A 265 -11.59 -9.30 10.25
C ALA A 265 -11.58 -10.84 10.38
N ASN A 266 -10.47 -11.52 10.10
CA ASN A 266 -10.33 -12.95 10.36
C ASN A 266 -10.49 -13.27 11.86
N ARG A 267 -9.85 -12.47 12.72
CA ARG A 267 -10.01 -12.62 14.18
C ARG A 267 -11.45 -12.41 14.60
N ASP A 268 -12.10 -11.36 14.11
CA ASP A 268 -13.48 -11.02 14.48
C ASP A 268 -14.48 -12.06 13.93
N ALA A 269 -14.22 -12.63 12.74
CA ALA A 269 -14.97 -13.74 12.17
C ALA A 269 -14.89 -15.00 13.04
N ARG A 270 -13.70 -15.32 13.57
CA ARG A 270 -13.53 -16.43 14.53
C ARG A 270 -14.21 -16.19 15.87
N ALA A 271 -14.31 -14.93 16.29
CA ALA A 271 -14.96 -14.55 17.53
C ALA A 271 -16.50 -14.55 17.46
N LEU A 272 -17.07 -14.69 16.25
CA LEU A 272 -18.52 -14.82 16.12
C LEU A 272 -19.03 -16.03 16.90
N PRO A 273 -20.20 -15.94 17.54
CA PRO A 273 -20.79 -17.05 18.28
C PRO A 273 -20.90 -18.32 17.41
N ALA A 274 -20.59 -19.46 17.98
CA ALA A 274 -20.73 -20.77 17.34
C ALA A 274 -21.45 -21.72 18.30
N ILE A 275 -22.04 -22.78 17.78
CA ILE A 275 -22.60 -23.82 18.61
C ILE A 275 -21.49 -24.49 19.41
N GLU A 276 -21.67 -24.63 20.71
CA GLU A 276 -20.81 -25.46 21.55
C GLU A 276 -21.05 -26.92 21.18
N ALA A 277 -20.08 -27.57 20.58
CA ALA A 277 -20.10 -28.97 20.23
C ALA A 277 -19.06 -29.73 21.05
N ALA A 278 -19.47 -30.79 21.68
CA ALA A 278 -18.58 -31.73 22.37
C ALA A 278 -18.57 -33.07 21.61
N PRO A 279 -17.43 -33.79 21.55
CA PRO A 279 -17.40 -35.14 21.01
C PRO A 279 -18.38 -36.03 21.77
N ALA A 280 -19.18 -36.80 21.03
CA ALA A 280 -20.07 -37.84 21.58
C ALA A 280 -19.55 -39.22 21.20
N ASP A 281 -19.81 -40.24 22.01
CA ASP A 281 -19.37 -41.59 21.77
C ASP A 281 -20.01 -42.17 20.52
N SER A 282 -21.25 -41.78 20.21
CA SER A 282 -21.95 -42.18 18.98
C SER A 282 -23.09 -41.19 18.66
N GLY A 283 -23.42 -41.04 17.38
CA GLY A 283 -24.60 -40.27 16.95
C GLY A 283 -24.48 -38.76 17.04
N LEU A 284 -25.60 -38.08 16.89
CA LEU A 284 -25.76 -36.64 17.01
C LEU A 284 -26.84 -36.34 18.07
N HIS A 285 -26.46 -35.70 19.17
CA HIS A 285 -27.36 -35.36 20.26
C HIS A 285 -27.48 -33.85 20.39
N ILE A 286 -28.64 -33.30 20.14
CA ILE A 286 -28.97 -31.87 20.33
C ILE A 286 -29.93 -31.74 21.51
N ARG A 287 -29.54 -31.00 22.54
CA ARG A 287 -30.37 -30.88 23.75
C ARG A 287 -31.29 -29.65 23.72
N ALA A 288 -30.77 -28.49 23.29
CA ALA A 288 -31.57 -27.28 23.10
C ALA A 288 -30.78 -26.37 22.16
N LEU A 289 -31.20 -26.27 20.90
CA LEU A 289 -30.56 -25.42 19.89
C LEU A 289 -31.50 -24.28 19.53
N ASP A 290 -31.02 -23.05 19.71
CA ASP A 290 -31.65 -21.86 19.21
C ASP A 290 -30.85 -21.30 18.06
N ALA A 291 -31.46 -21.18 16.89
CA ALA A 291 -30.83 -20.54 15.71
C ALA A 291 -31.60 -19.27 15.35
N ARG A 292 -30.89 -18.18 15.12
CA ARG A 292 -31.48 -16.88 14.76
C ARG A 292 -30.89 -16.39 13.45
N LYS A 293 -31.60 -15.53 12.76
CA LYS A 293 -31.05 -14.74 11.63
C LYS A 293 -30.14 -13.64 12.16
N PRO A 294 -29.28 -13.05 11.30
CA PRO A 294 -28.45 -11.89 11.69
C PRO A 294 -29.26 -10.69 12.19
N ASP A 295 -30.54 -10.56 11.77
CA ASP A 295 -31.48 -9.54 12.21
C ASP A 295 -32.13 -9.86 13.57
N GLY A 296 -31.72 -10.96 14.22
CA GLY A 296 -32.23 -11.41 15.51
C GLY A 296 -33.55 -12.21 15.49
N GLN A 297 -34.18 -12.38 14.30
CA GLN A 297 -35.39 -13.18 14.20
C GLN A 297 -35.13 -14.67 14.50
N PRO A 298 -35.91 -15.34 15.36
CA PRO A 298 -35.75 -16.75 15.62
C PRO A 298 -36.08 -17.57 14.36
N LEU A 299 -35.20 -18.50 14.02
CA LEU A 299 -35.41 -19.48 12.94
C LEU A 299 -35.88 -20.82 13.53
N VAL A 300 -35.21 -21.25 14.58
CA VAL A 300 -35.52 -22.48 15.33
C VAL A 300 -35.26 -22.17 16.79
N SER A 301 -36.17 -22.62 17.68
CA SER A 301 -36.03 -22.42 19.11
C SER A 301 -36.25 -23.75 19.83
N GLY A 302 -35.38 -24.05 20.80
CA GLY A 302 -35.49 -25.20 21.69
C GLY A 302 -35.42 -26.56 20.93
N LEU A 303 -34.69 -26.67 19.81
CA LEU A 303 -34.57 -27.92 19.08
C LEU A 303 -33.85 -28.97 19.92
N ALA A 304 -34.55 -30.07 20.21
CA ALA A 304 -34.00 -31.28 20.81
C ALA A 304 -34.10 -32.44 19.80
N LEU A 305 -33.02 -33.16 19.58
CA LEU A 305 -32.95 -34.19 18.58
C LEU A 305 -31.87 -35.21 18.91
N ASP A 306 -32.16 -36.49 18.78
CA ASP A 306 -31.23 -37.59 18.89
C ASP A 306 -31.23 -38.39 17.60
N VAL A 307 -30.06 -38.62 17.02
CA VAL A 307 -29.89 -39.41 15.80
C VAL A 307 -28.75 -40.41 16.03
N GLU A 308 -29.08 -41.66 16.03
CA GLU A 308 -28.14 -42.77 16.18
C GLU A 308 -27.36 -43.05 14.91
N PRO A 309 -26.16 -43.63 14.98
CA PRO A 309 -25.40 -44.02 13.79
C PRO A 309 -26.20 -44.91 12.87
N GLY A 310 -26.20 -44.57 11.56
CA GLY A 310 -26.96 -45.30 10.53
C GLY A 310 -28.42 -44.87 10.38
N GLN A 311 -28.93 -44.02 11.24
CA GLN A 311 -30.28 -43.45 11.07
C GLN A 311 -30.26 -42.27 10.08
N ALA A 312 -31.36 -42.09 9.34
CA ALA A 312 -31.57 -40.99 8.42
C ALA A 312 -32.61 -40.00 9.00
N LEU A 313 -32.27 -38.74 9.06
CA LEU A 313 -33.18 -37.67 9.46
C LEU A 313 -33.68 -36.89 8.26
N LEU A 314 -35.00 -36.83 8.09
CA LEU A 314 -35.64 -36.02 7.07
C LEU A 314 -36.21 -34.74 7.61
N ILE A 315 -35.63 -33.59 7.23
CA ILE A 315 -36.10 -32.24 7.61
C ILE A 315 -37.07 -31.73 6.55
N LYS A 316 -38.35 -31.57 6.90
CA LYS A 316 -39.39 -31.05 6.02
C LYS A 316 -39.90 -29.69 6.50
N GLY A 317 -40.35 -28.85 5.56
CA GLY A 317 -40.95 -27.53 5.83
C GLY A 317 -41.04 -26.67 4.59
N PRO A 318 -41.78 -25.56 4.62
CA PRO A 318 -41.94 -24.63 3.50
C PRO A 318 -40.60 -24.06 3.02
N SER A 319 -40.56 -23.52 1.79
CA SER A 319 -39.38 -22.78 1.33
C SER A 319 -39.18 -21.54 2.22
N GLY A 320 -37.94 -21.26 2.57
CA GLY A 320 -37.61 -20.12 3.46
C GLY A 320 -37.75 -20.40 4.98
N SER A 321 -38.18 -21.59 5.42
CA SER A 321 -38.34 -21.93 6.85
C SER A 321 -37.03 -22.16 7.62
N GLY A 322 -35.86 -21.87 7.04
CA GLY A 322 -34.59 -21.97 7.76
C GLY A 322 -33.90 -23.34 7.75
N LYS A 323 -34.37 -24.33 6.96
CA LYS A 323 -33.77 -25.68 6.91
C LYS A 323 -32.28 -25.67 6.59
N THR A 324 -31.87 -24.93 5.57
CA THR A 324 -30.47 -24.81 5.19
C THR A 324 -29.65 -24.05 6.26
N THR A 325 -30.27 -23.06 6.92
CA THR A 325 -29.64 -22.31 8.01
C THR A 325 -29.41 -23.21 9.23
N LEU A 326 -30.38 -24.07 9.55
CA LEU A 326 -30.21 -25.06 10.61
C LEU A 326 -29.03 -26.01 10.32
N LEU A 327 -28.92 -26.53 9.09
CA LEU A 327 -27.79 -27.39 8.71
C LEU A 327 -26.45 -26.64 8.79
N ARG A 328 -26.42 -25.38 8.37
CA ARG A 328 -25.22 -24.52 8.52
C ARG A 328 -24.88 -24.26 9.99
N ALA A 329 -25.90 -24.06 10.83
CA ALA A 329 -25.70 -23.90 12.26
C ALA A 329 -25.11 -25.16 12.89
N LEU A 330 -25.66 -26.34 12.59
CA LEU A 330 -25.12 -27.63 13.05
C LEU A 330 -23.70 -27.91 12.56
N ALA A 331 -23.35 -27.43 11.37
CA ALA A 331 -22.00 -27.52 10.85
C ALA A 331 -21.04 -26.44 11.39
N GLY A 332 -21.44 -25.61 12.35
CA GLY A 332 -20.62 -24.52 12.89
C GLY A 332 -20.45 -23.31 11.96
N LEU A 333 -21.12 -23.33 10.80
CA LEU A 333 -20.97 -22.34 9.73
C LEU A 333 -21.92 -21.12 9.88
N TRP A 334 -22.81 -21.15 10.84
CA TRP A 334 -23.78 -20.07 11.08
C TRP A 334 -23.59 -19.50 12.48
N PRO A 335 -23.40 -18.18 12.63
CA PRO A 335 -23.32 -17.58 13.95
C PRO A 335 -24.67 -17.70 14.65
N VAL A 336 -24.68 -18.36 15.78
CA VAL A 336 -25.89 -18.52 16.62
C VAL A 336 -25.83 -17.52 17.75
N SER A 337 -26.91 -16.76 17.93
CA SER A 337 -27.05 -15.91 19.11
C SER A 337 -27.63 -16.76 20.24
N TYR A 338 -26.83 -17.04 21.27
CA TYR A 338 -27.35 -17.55 22.51
C TYR A 338 -28.02 -16.39 23.29
N THR A 339 -29.27 -16.50 23.57
CA THR A 339 -29.86 -15.81 24.74
C THR A 339 -29.89 -16.82 25.85
N HIS A 340 -29.10 -16.58 26.89
CA HIS A 340 -29.30 -17.24 28.19
C HIS A 340 -30.66 -16.89 28.74
#